data_a5651d957bd82c0ee19e60dfd5aaeeef
#
_entry.id   a5651d957bd82c0ee19e60dfd5aaeeef
#
_cell.length_a   1.000
_cell.length_b   1.000
_cell.length_c   1.000
_cell.angle_alpha   90.00
_cell.angle_beta   90.00
_cell.angle_gamma   90.00
#
_symmetry.space_group_name_H-M   'P 1'
#
loop_
_entity.id
_entity.type
_entity.pdbx_description
1 polymer ?
#
loop_
_entity_poly.entity_id
_entity_poly.type
_entity_poly.pdbx_seq_one_letter_code
_entity_poly.pdbx_strand_id
1 'polypeptide(L)' 'MDGMKGEVIKVSGPLVVARGLSGARMFEMVRVGELGLFGEIIEIKGEEYSIQTYEETEGIGPG' A
#
# COMPACT_ATOMS: atom_id res chain seq x y z
N MET A 1 6.10 -16.40 9.46
CA MET A 1 6.97 -15.66 8.58
C MET A 1 6.46 -14.25 8.38
N ASP A 2 7.35 -13.34 8.38
CA ASP A 2 6.95 -11.96 8.14
C ASP A 2 6.59 -11.79 6.68
N GLY A 3 5.50 -11.14 6.44
CA GLY A 3 5.18 -10.74 5.11
C GLY A 3 6.11 -9.62 4.68
N MET A 4 5.88 -9.15 3.46
CA MET A 4 6.59 -7.99 2.99
C MET A 4 6.12 -6.77 3.77
N LYS A 5 7.06 -5.96 4.17
CA LYS A 5 6.76 -4.70 4.82
C LYS A 5 7.24 -3.57 3.94
N GLY A 6 6.30 -2.75 3.53
CA GLY A 6 6.64 -1.57 2.77
C GLY A 6 6.50 -0.34 3.61
N GLU A 7 6.85 0.77 3.02
CA GLU A 7 6.73 2.05 3.67
C GLU A 7 5.78 2.93 2.88
N VAL A 8 4.77 3.47 3.54
CA VAL A 8 3.84 4.39 2.91
C VAL A 8 4.55 5.72 2.68
N ILE A 9 4.56 6.18 1.44
CA ILE A 9 5.23 7.43 1.11
C ILE A 9 4.25 8.52 0.68
N LYS A 10 2.99 8.16 0.37
CA LYS A 10 2.00 9.13 -0.03
C LYS A 10 0.61 8.56 0.19
N VAL A 11 -0.30 9.41 0.64
CA VAL A 11 -1.71 9.05 0.79
C VAL A 11 -2.53 10.14 0.14
N SER A 12 -3.47 9.73 -0.73
CA SER A 12 -4.35 10.66 -1.41
C SER A 12 -5.70 10.00 -1.57
N GLY A 13 -6.64 10.33 -0.67
CA GLY A 13 -7.93 9.66 -0.66
C GLY A 13 -7.75 8.18 -0.46
N PRO A 14 -8.39 7.35 -1.27
CA PRO A 14 -8.24 5.91 -1.15
C PRO A 14 -6.96 5.38 -1.79
N LEU A 15 -6.14 6.26 -2.35
CA LEU A 15 -4.91 5.85 -3.02
C LEU A 15 -3.74 5.99 -2.06
N VAL A 16 -2.98 4.92 -1.94
CA VAL A 16 -1.77 4.90 -1.13
C VAL A 16 -0.61 4.49 -2.01
N VAL A 17 0.48 5.24 -1.93
CA VAL A 17 1.71 4.87 -2.63
C VAL A 17 2.71 4.41 -1.59
N ALA A 18 3.29 3.25 -1.84
CA ALA A 18 4.26 2.66 -0.92
C ALA A 18 5.48 2.19 -1.69
N ARG A 19 6.56 1.98 -0.97
CA ARG A 19 7.75 1.38 -1.54
C ARG A 19 8.20 0.25 -0.62
N GLY A 20 9.12 -0.55 -1.11
CA GLY A 20 9.64 -1.65 -0.30
C GLY A 20 8.82 -2.91 -0.39
N LEU A 21 7.93 -2.99 -1.38
CA LEU A 21 7.11 -4.16 -1.57
C LEU A 21 7.67 -5.05 -2.67
N SER A 22 8.99 -5.20 -2.67
CA SER A 22 9.67 -5.98 -3.70
C SER A 22 9.08 -7.39 -3.77
N GLY A 23 8.71 -7.81 -4.97
CA GLY A 23 8.10 -9.11 -5.17
C GLY A 23 6.58 -9.09 -5.17
N ALA A 24 5.97 -7.98 -4.77
CA ALA A 24 4.52 -7.87 -4.85
C ALA A 24 4.10 -7.76 -6.31
N ARG A 25 2.87 -8.19 -6.59
CA ARG A 25 2.38 -8.25 -7.97
C ARG A 25 1.16 -7.39 -8.14
N MET A 26 0.87 -7.07 -9.41
CA MET A 26 -0.37 -6.37 -9.75
C MET A 26 -1.57 -7.14 -9.22
N PHE A 27 -2.52 -6.41 -8.73
CA PHE A 27 -3.79 -6.93 -8.20
C PHE A 27 -3.63 -7.78 -6.94
N GLU A 28 -2.45 -7.77 -6.36
CA GLU A 28 -2.24 -8.50 -5.12
C GLU A 28 -2.85 -7.70 -3.97
N MET A 29 -3.48 -8.41 -3.04
CA MET A 29 -4.06 -7.78 -1.86
C MET A 29 -2.97 -7.53 -0.82
N VAL A 30 -3.01 -6.35 -0.23
CA VAL A 30 -2.05 -5.96 0.80
C VAL A 30 -2.78 -5.30 1.96
N ARG A 31 -2.12 -5.22 3.10
CA ARG A 31 -2.62 -4.49 4.24
C ARG A 31 -1.86 -3.19 4.37
N VAL A 32 -2.58 -2.13 4.65
CA VAL A 32 -2.01 -0.79 4.69
C VAL A 32 -2.22 -0.18 6.07
N GLY A 33 -1.13 0.37 6.62
CA GLY A 33 -1.17 1.10 7.86
C GLY A 33 -1.32 0.20 9.08
N GLU A 34 -1.32 0.82 10.25
CA GLU A 34 -1.42 0.08 11.49
C GLU A 34 -2.81 -0.51 11.68
N LEU A 35 -3.81 0.07 11.05
CA LEU A 35 -5.16 -0.46 11.13
C LEU A 35 -5.35 -1.67 10.24
N GLY A 36 -4.39 -1.97 9.39
CA GLY A 36 -4.47 -3.14 8.54
C GLY A 36 -5.55 -3.06 7.47
N LEU A 37 -5.74 -1.88 6.91
CA LEU A 37 -6.74 -1.71 5.85
C LEU A 37 -6.35 -2.51 4.63
N PHE A 38 -7.32 -3.18 4.05
CA PHE A 38 -7.06 -3.96 2.84
C PHE A 38 -7.02 -3.05 1.62
N GLY A 39 -6.10 -3.36 0.74
CA GLY A 39 -5.99 -2.66 -0.52
C GLY A 39 -5.50 -3.59 -1.59
N GLU A 40 -5.50 -3.11 -2.81
CA GLU A 40 -5.09 -3.87 -3.98
C GLU A 40 -4.07 -3.07 -4.76
N ILE A 41 -3.01 -3.73 -5.19
CA ILE A 41 -1.97 -3.07 -5.98
C ILE A 41 -2.52 -2.85 -7.38
N ILE A 42 -2.63 -1.59 -7.78
CA ILE A 42 -3.18 -1.24 -9.07
C ILE A 42 -2.15 -0.71 -10.05
N GLU A 43 -0.97 -0.37 -9.56
CA GLU A 43 0.10 0.11 -10.44
C GLU A 43 1.44 -0.15 -9.78
N ILE A 44 2.40 -0.53 -10.58
CA ILE A 44 3.79 -0.71 -10.12
C ILE A 44 4.66 0.14 -11.02
N LYS A 45 5.42 1.04 -10.42
CA LYS A 45 6.27 1.94 -11.16
C LYS A 45 7.63 2.01 -10.48
N GLY A 46 8.58 1.24 -11.01
CA GLY A 46 9.88 1.13 -10.38
C GLY A 46 9.74 0.51 -9.00
N GLU A 47 10.12 1.25 -7.97
CA GLU A 47 10.01 0.76 -6.60
C GLU A 47 8.76 1.26 -5.91
N GLU A 48 7.91 2.01 -6.61
CA GLU A 48 6.70 2.56 -6.03
C GLU A 48 5.50 1.73 -6.45
N TYR A 49 4.66 1.43 -5.49
CA TYR A 49 3.48 0.62 -5.68
C TYR A 49 2.27 1.45 -5.30
N SER A 50 1.34 1.59 -6.24
CA SER A 50 0.10 2.31 -5.99
C SER A 50 -0.95 1.30 -5.55
N ILE A 51 -1.55 1.58 -4.41
CA ILE A 51 -2.49 0.67 -3.77
C ILE A 51 -3.82 1.39 -3.62
N GLN A 52 -4.88 0.79 -4.09
CA GLN A 52 -6.21 1.32 -3.87
C GLN A 52 -6.81 0.60 -2.67
N THR A 53 -7.12 1.36 -1.63
CA THR A 53 -7.70 0.77 -0.44
C THR A 53 -9.21 0.71 -0.57
N TYR A 54 -9.80 -0.25 0.13
CA TYR A 54 -11.25 -0.43 0.12
C TYR A 54 -11.94 0.32 1.24
N GLU A 55 -11.15 0.91 2.13
CA GLU A 55 -11.66 1.65 3.26
C GLU A 55 -10.99 3.01 3.27
N GLU A 56 -11.50 3.89 4.11
CA GLU A 56 -10.92 5.22 4.20
C GLU A 56 -9.50 5.15 4.77
N THR A 57 -8.66 6.04 4.24
CA THR A 57 -7.27 6.12 4.69
C THR A 57 -7.07 7.22 5.73
N GLU A 58 -8.14 7.75 6.27
CA GLU A 58 -8.05 8.77 7.30
C GLU A 58 -7.28 8.22 8.49
N GLY A 59 -6.29 8.94 8.93
CA GLY A 59 -5.44 8.48 10.00
C GLY A 59 -4.19 7.74 9.54
N ILE A 60 -4.07 7.46 8.25
CA ILE A 60 -2.86 6.86 7.69
C ILE A 60 -2.00 7.98 7.14
N GLY A 61 -0.73 7.94 7.45
CA GLY A 61 0.23 8.89 6.93
C GLY A 61 1.45 8.18 6.38
N PRO A 62 2.37 8.96 5.80
CA PRO A 62 3.63 8.39 5.32
C PRO A 62 4.42 7.75 6.46
N GLY A 63 5.08 6.66 6.16
CA GLY A 63 5.93 6.01 7.16
C GLY A 63 5.95 4.51 7.15
#